data_ab326cd990638eaea6cfb0f686d707bb
#
_entry.id   ab326cd990638eaea6cfb0f686d707bb
#
_cell.length_a   1.000
_cell.length_b   1.000
_cell.length_c   1.000
_cell.angle_alpha   90.00
_cell.angle_beta   90.00
_cell.angle_gamma   90.00
#
_symmetry.space_group_name_H-M   'P 1'
#
loop_
_entity.id
_entity.type
_entity.pdbx_description
1 polymer ?
#
loop_
_entity_poly.entity_id
_entity_poly.type
_entity_poly.pdbx_seq_one_letter_code
_entity_poly.pdbx_strand_id
1 'polypeptide(L)'
;VVDGRIAFIGGINIIDDYDDLEPADGIAAPRFDFAVRVEGPLATQAAYAQDLLWVRLNWARLRRHPGEWRHMRLLKPRHEDASPHGTLRAALVLRDNLRFRQTFERAYLYGIARARRDILIANAYFFPGMQFRRALAKAAARGVRVRLLLQGKVEYRMQYHATRSLYDQLLRDGIEIYEYMPSYLHAKVAVIDNVATVGSSNLDPFSLLLAREANVVVDDQPFAWDLQERLETAIREGGRFIRPLDYRRRGWLRRCVDAVSYTLLRIGVALTGSSDKY
;
A
#
# COMPACT_ATOMS: atom_id res chain seq x y z
N VAL A 1 16.27 7.52 6.11
CA VAL A 1 17.60 6.90 5.92
C VAL A 1 18.52 7.47 6.97
N VAL A 2 19.31 6.61 7.60
CA VAL A 2 20.28 6.97 8.66
C VAL A 2 21.66 6.62 8.15
N ASP A 3 22.55 7.62 8.06
CA ASP A 3 23.96 7.52 7.66
C ASP A 3 24.20 6.76 6.34
N GLY A 4 23.20 6.68 5.46
CA GLY A 4 23.27 5.91 4.21
C GLY A 4 23.37 4.39 4.39
N ARG A 5 23.30 3.89 5.62
CA ARG A 5 23.50 2.47 5.98
C ARG A 5 22.21 1.75 6.34
N ILE A 6 21.28 2.47 6.97
CA ILE A 6 19.99 1.95 7.41
C ILE A 6 18.90 2.78 6.77
N ALA A 7 17.86 2.14 6.24
CA ALA A 7 16.65 2.83 5.79
C ALA A 7 15.42 2.19 6.44
N PHE A 8 14.43 3.03 6.76
CA PHE A 8 13.10 2.60 7.16
C PHE A 8 12.13 2.96 6.05
N ILE A 9 11.39 1.98 5.55
CA ILE A 9 10.47 2.12 4.42
C ILE A 9 9.12 1.56 4.84
N GLY A 10 8.07 2.38 4.77
CA GLY A 10 6.74 1.98 5.22
C GLY A 10 5.74 3.12 5.23
N GLY A 11 4.60 2.88 5.83
CA GLY A 11 3.51 3.83 5.98
C GLY A 11 3.55 4.65 7.27
N ILE A 12 4.40 4.30 8.23
CA ILE A 12 4.44 4.94 9.55
C ILE A 12 4.79 6.42 9.41
N ASN A 13 3.92 7.28 9.91
CA ASN A 13 4.11 8.73 9.96
C ASN A 13 4.81 9.15 11.26
N ILE A 14 5.47 10.31 11.25
CA ILE A 14 6.05 10.92 12.46
C ILE A 14 4.96 11.81 13.09
N ILE A 15 3.98 11.19 13.69
CA ILE A 15 2.85 11.81 14.41
C ILE A 15 2.58 11.00 15.67
N ASP A 16 1.79 11.54 16.58
CA ASP A 16 1.25 10.74 17.67
C ASP A 16 0.18 9.78 17.13
N ASP A 17 0.40 8.48 17.28
CA ASP A 17 -0.51 7.45 16.78
C ASP A 17 -1.83 7.37 17.57
N TYR A 18 -1.93 8.09 18.69
CA TYR A 18 -3.09 8.14 19.57
C TYR A 18 -3.92 9.42 19.45
N ASP A 19 -3.38 10.50 18.86
CA ASP A 19 -4.02 11.84 18.83
C ASP A 19 -5.38 11.87 18.10
N ASP A 20 -5.60 11.01 17.12
CA ASP A 20 -6.82 11.00 16.29
C ASP A 20 -7.90 10.02 16.80
N LEU A 21 -7.72 9.43 17.96
CA LEU A 21 -8.56 8.35 18.44
C LEU A 21 -9.43 8.83 19.62
N GLU A 22 -10.65 9.24 19.33
CA GLU A 22 -11.71 9.17 20.35
C GLU A 22 -12.00 7.69 20.60
N PRO A 23 -11.60 7.12 21.75
CA PRO A 23 -11.84 5.72 22.05
C PRO A 23 -13.35 5.52 22.24
N ALA A 24 -13.97 4.75 21.35
CA ALA A 24 -15.38 4.39 21.49
C ALA A 24 -15.66 3.64 22.81
N ASP A 25 -14.63 2.99 23.39
CA ASP A 25 -14.69 2.14 24.57
C ASP A 25 -13.59 2.47 25.62
N GLY A 26 -13.01 3.67 25.59
CA GLY A 26 -12.05 4.12 26.62
C GLY A 26 -10.61 3.59 26.46
N ILE A 27 -10.35 2.69 25.53
CA ILE A 27 -9.00 2.17 25.24
C ILE A 27 -8.56 2.63 23.87
N ALA A 28 -7.64 3.61 23.83
CA ALA A 28 -7.02 4.02 22.57
C ALA A 28 -6.01 2.96 22.13
N ALA A 29 -6.20 2.42 20.92
CA ALA A 29 -5.21 1.57 20.28
C ALA A 29 -4.47 2.38 19.21
N PRO A 30 -3.13 2.23 19.07
CA PRO A 30 -2.36 2.98 18.09
C PRO A 30 -2.78 2.62 16.66
N ARG A 31 -2.48 3.48 15.70
CA ARG A 31 -2.67 3.19 14.28
C ARG A 31 -1.95 1.89 13.92
N PHE A 32 -2.63 1.01 13.17
CA PHE A 32 -2.04 -0.24 12.74
C PHE A 32 -1.31 -0.03 11.40
N ASP A 33 0.00 0.10 11.47
CA ASP A 33 0.84 0.36 10.31
C ASP A 33 2.16 -0.41 10.38
N PHE A 34 2.91 -0.40 9.28
CA PHE A 34 4.14 -1.15 9.12
C PHE A 34 5.25 -0.30 8.49
N ALA A 35 6.45 -0.53 8.97
CA ALA A 35 7.67 -0.15 8.29
C ALA A 35 8.67 -1.31 8.34
N VAL A 36 9.50 -1.43 7.31
CA VAL A 36 10.60 -2.38 7.26
C VAL A 36 11.93 -1.64 7.39
N ARG A 37 12.79 -2.14 8.28
CA ARG A 37 14.17 -1.71 8.39
C ARG A 37 15.01 -2.50 7.39
N VAL A 38 15.76 -1.80 6.56
CA VAL A 38 16.64 -2.40 5.55
C VAL A 38 18.07 -1.91 5.72
N GLU A 39 19.01 -2.79 5.42
CA GLU A 39 20.44 -2.54 5.41
C GLU A 39 21.07 -3.02 4.09
N GLY A 40 22.36 -2.76 3.90
CA GLY A 40 23.10 -3.16 2.72
C GLY A 40 22.71 -2.40 1.45
N PRO A 41 22.78 -3.04 0.26
CA PRO A 41 22.58 -2.36 -1.02
C PRO A 41 21.25 -1.63 -1.16
N LEU A 42 20.18 -2.14 -0.50
CA LEU A 42 18.87 -1.52 -0.54
C LEU A 42 18.83 -0.17 0.21
N ALA A 43 19.51 -0.07 1.36
CA ALA A 43 19.63 1.16 2.11
C ALA A 43 20.38 2.24 1.30
N THR A 44 21.44 1.85 0.59
CA THR A 44 22.17 2.73 -0.33
C THR A 44 21.29 3.22 -1.49
N GLN A 45 20.47 2.32 -2.06
CA GLN A 45 19.49 2.70 -3.10
C GLN A 45 18.45 3.69 -2.58
N ALA A 46 17.95 3.48 -1.35
CA ALA A 46 17.00 4.38 -0.71
C ALA A 46 17.63 5.76 -0.46
N ALA A 47 18.87 5.81 0.04
CA ALA A 47 19.62 7.05 0.22
C ALA A 47 19.77 7.81 -1.10
N TYR A 48 20.22 7.13 -2.16
CA TYR A 48 20.35 7.73 -3.49
C TYR A 48 19.02 8.29 -4.02
N ALA A 49 17.92 7.57 -3.80
CA ALA A 49 16.59 8.02 -4.22
C ALA A 49 16.16 9.30 -3.49
N GLN A 50 16.45 9.41 -2.19
CA GLN A 50 16.18 10.62 -1.41
C GLN A 50 17.04 11.81 -1.87
N ASP A 51 18.32 11.60 -2.07
CA ASP A 51 19.24 12.65 -2.55
C ASP A 51 18.81 13.18 -3.92
N LEU A 52 18.46 12.27 -4.83
CA LEU A 52 17.95 12.65 -6.16
C LEU A 52 16.64 13.43 -6.07
N LEU A 53 15.76 13.06 -5.14
CA LEU A 53 14.52 13.78 -4.89
C LEU A 53 14.80 15.20 -4.35
N TRP A 54 15.70 15.31 -3.40
CA TRP A 54 16.11 16.58 -2.81
C TRP A 54 16.66 17.55 -3.86
N VAL A 55 17.57 17.07 -4.71
CA VAL A 55 18.11 17.86 -5.82
C VAL A 55 17.02 18.32 -6.79
N ARG A 56 16.09 17.42 -7.17
CA ARG A 56 14.97 17.77 -8.07
C ARG A 56 14.04 18.83 -7.46
N LEU A 57 13.77 18.75 -6.15
CA LEU A 57 12.93 19.71 -5.45
C LEU A 57 13.59 21.09 -5.36
N ASN A 58 14.88 21.15 -5.08
CA ASN A 58 15.64 22.39 -5.03
C ASN A 58 15.70 23.06 -6.41
N TRP A 59 15.92 22.26 -7.45
CA TRP A 59 15.88 22.75 -8.82
C TRP A 59 14.49 23.30 -9.22
N ALA A 60 13.42 22.60 -8.89
CA ALA A 60 12.05 23.04 -9.18
C ALA A 60 11.66 24.33 -8.43
N ARG A 61 12.25 24.57 -7.25
CA ARG A 61 12.04 25.77 -6.43
C ARG A 61 12.95 26.94 -6.83
N LEU A 62 13.74 26.81 -7.90
CA LEU A 62 14.74 27.79 -8.34
C LEU A 62 15.76 28.19 -7.24
N ARG A 63 15.85 27.46 -6.17
CA ARG A 63 16.84 27.60 -5.13
C ARG A 63 18.13 26.91 -5.58
N ARG A 64 18.91 27.65 -6.40
CA ARG A 64 20.22 27.16 -6.85
C ARG A 64 21.26 27.39 -5.76
N HIS A 65 21.70 26.35 -5.08
CA HIS A 65 22.91 26.42 -4.28
C HIS A 65 24.12 26.12 -5.18
N PRO A 66 25.12 27.05 -5.26
CA PRO A 66 26.36 26.81 -6.01
C PRO A 66 27.09 25.63 -5.37
N GLY A 67 27.12 24.48 -5.98
CA GLY A 67 27.78 23.28 -5.45
C GLY A 67 26.91 22.01 -5.56
N GLU A 68 25.59 22.12 -5.67
CA GLU A 68 24.70 20.94 -5.80
C GLU A 68 24.97 20.13 -7.08
N TRP A 69 25.45 20.78 -8.15
CA TRP A 69 25.88 20.10 -9.37
C TRP A 69 27.12 19.20 -9.18
N ARG A 70 28.00 19.57 -8.24
CA ARG A 70 29.12 18.70 -7.84
C ARG A 70 28.64 17.49 -7.08
N HIS A 71 27.65 17.65 -6.20
CA HIS A 71 27.02 16.53 -5.50
C HIS A 71 26.29 15.60 -6.49
N MET A 72 25.58 16.11 -7.50
CA MET A 72 24.91 15.24 -8.49
C MET A 72 25.87 14.35 -9.27
N ARG A 73 27.08 14.80 -9.59
CA ARG A 73 28.10 13.95 -10.21
C ARG A 73 28.71 12.91 -9.26
N LEU A 74 28.65 13.16 -7.97
CA LEU A 74 29.13 12.25 -6.91
C LEU A 74 28.04 11.27 -6.44
N LEU A 75 26.76 11.53 -6.78
CA LEU A 75 25.61 10.65 -6.49
C LEU A 75 25.50 9.47 -7.47
N LYS A 76 26.61 8.96 -7.98
CA LYS A 76 26.59 7.58 -8.48
C LYS A 76 26.39 6.64 -7.27
N PRO A 77 25.49 5.64 -7.36
CA PRO A 77 25.44 4.63 -6.32
C PRO A 77 26.87 4.12 -6.13
N ARG A 78 27.45 4.36 -4.97
CA ARG A 78 28.73 3.72 -4.60
C ARG A 78 28.40 2.25 -4.42
N HIS A 79 28.52 1.48 -5.51
CA HIS A 79 28.40 0.02 -5.46
C HIS A 79 29.49 -0.62 -4.61
N GLU A 80 30.53 0.15 -4.24
CA GLU A 80 31.74 -0.37 -3.60
C GLU A 80 31.57 -0.65 -2.09
N ASP A 81 30.63 0.04 -1.40
CA ASP A 81 30.46 -0.13 0.06
C ASP A 81 29.24 -0.99 0.45
N ALA A 82 28.51 -1.52 -0.52
CA ALA A 82 27.32 -2.28 -0.28
C ALA A 82 27.57 -3.80 -0.41
N SER A 83 28.41 -4.33 0.48
CA SER A 83 28.51 -5.79 0.63
C SER A 83 27.14 -6.35 0.92
N PRO A 84 26.68 -7.41 0.24
CA PRO A 84 25.44 -8.08 0.59
C PRO A 84 25.48 -8.48 2.06
N HIS A 85 24.56 -7.97 2.87
CA HIS A 85 24.40 -8.37 4.24
C HIS A 85 23.20 -9.32 4.30
N GLY A 86 23.45 -10.59 4.58
CA GLY A 86 22.43 -11.62 4.65
C GLY A 86 22.08 -12.26 3.32
N THR A 87 21.08 -13.15 3.35
CA THR A 87 20.65 -13.99 2.23
C THR A 87 19.32 -13.60 1.62
N LEU A 88 18.67 -12.57 2.15
CA LEU A 88 17.34 -12.13 1.74
C LEU A 88 17.36 -11.51 0.34
N ARG A 89 16.47 -11.97 -0.54
CA ARG A 89 16.21 -11.33 -1.82
C ARG A 89 15.14 -10.26 -1.63
N ALA A 90 15.53 -9.01 -1.84
CA ALA A 90 14.60 -7.89 -1.73
C ALA A 90 14.87 -6.86 -2.83
N ALA A 91 13.82 -6.10 -3.19
CA ALA A 91 13.89 -5.05 -4.17
C ALA A 91 13.19 -3.80 -3.65
N LEU A 92 13.83 -2.64 -3.83
CA LEU A 92 13.21 -1.34 -3.62
C LEU A 92 12.44 -0.96 -4.88
N VAL A 93 11.14 -0.81 -4.74
CA VAL A 93 10.24 -0.37 -5.79
C VAL A 93 9.88 1.07 -5.52
N LEU A 94 10.28 1.95 -6.42
CA LEU A 94 9.99 3.38 -6.33
C LEU A 94 8.94 3.76 -7.36
N ARG A 95 8.14 4.72 -6.99
CA ARG A 95 7.21 5.35 -7.89
C ARG A 95 7.46 6.85 -7.94
N ASP A 96 7.51 7.37 -9.15
CA ASP A 96 7.45 8.80 -9.42
C ASP A 96 6.31 9.12 -10.42
N ASN A 97 6.00 10.41 -10.53
CA ASN A 97 4.88 10.86 -11.35
C ASN A 97 5.17 10.81 -12.87
N LEU A 98 6.38 10.45 -13.31
CA LEU A 98 6.80 10.52 -14.70
C LEU A 98 7.18 9.15 -15.29
N ARG A 99 8.20 8.49 -14.76
CA ARG A 99 8.79 7.28 -15.34
C ARG A 99 8.26 5.97 -14.77
N PHE A 100 7.89 5.95 -13.50
CA PHE A 100 7.58 4.73 -12.74
C PHE A 100 6.12 4.66 -12.28
N ARG A 101 5.21 5.32 -12.98
CA ARG A 101 3.79 5.43 -12.60
C ARG A 101 3.07 4.09 -12.38
N GLN A 102 3.49 3.02 -13.05
CA GLN A 102 2.82 1.72 -13.03
C GLN A 102 3.62 0.63 -12.32
N THR A 103 4.74 0.99 -11.70
CA THR A 103 5.68 -0.04 -11.19
C THR A 103 5.04 -0.87 -10.08
N PHE A 104 4.32 -0.24 -9.15
CA PHE A 104 3.62 -0.96 -8.08
C PHE A 104 2.49 -1.84 -8.61
N GLU A 105 1.63 -1.28 -9.45
CA GLU A 105 0.52 -2.02 -10.02
C GLU A 105 1.03 -3.25 -10.78
N ARG A 106 2.09 -3.09 -11.57
CA ARG A 106 2.71 -4.21 -12.30
C ARG A 106 3.30 -5.26 -11.36
N ALA A 107 3.97 -4.85 -10.28
CA ALA A 107 4.52 -5.76 -9.29
C ALA A 107 3.42 -6.59 -8.63
N TYR A 108 2.33 -5.95 -8.19
CA TYR A 108 1.16 -6.64 -7.66
C TYR A 108 0.51 -7.56 -8.67
N LEU A 109 0.25 -7.09 -9.88
CA LEU A 109 -0.37 -7.89 -10.95
C LEU A 109 0.47 -9.13 -11.29
N TYR A 110 1.79 -8.96 -11.31
CA TYR A 110 2.71 -10.08 -11.52
C TYR A 110 2.62 -11.12 -10.40
N GLY A 111 2.66 -10.67 -9.14
CA GLY A 111 2.51 -11.55 -7.97
C GLY A 111 1.15 -12.26 -7.96
N ILE A 112 0.04 -11.51 -8.13
CA ILE A 112 -1.33 -12.05 -8.16
C ILE A 112 -1.51 -13.09 -9.29
N ALA A 113 -0.93 -12.84 -10.46
CA ALA A 113 -1.03 -13.78 -11.58
C ALA A 113 -0.33 -15.12 -11.30
N ARG A 114 0.71 -15.12 -10.47
CA ARG A 114 1.52 -16.29 -10.11
C ARG A 114 1.09 -16.97 -8.82
N ALA A 115 0.28 -16.31 -8.03
CA ALA A 115 -0.22 -16.83 -6.76
C ALA A 115 -0.89 -18.20 -6.94
N ARG A 116 -0.58 -19.11 -6.02
CA ARG A 116 -1.04 -20.51 -6.02
C ARG A 116 -1.82 -20.90 -4.76
N ARG A 117 -1.58 -20.22 -3.63
CA ARG A 117 -2.14 -20.59 -2.32
C ARG A 117 -2.94 -19.47 -1.68
N ASP A 118 -2.27 -18.35 -1.40
CA ASP A 118 -2.85 -17.30 -0.58
C ASP A 118 -2.42 -15.90 -1.04
N ILE A 119 -3.36 -14.97 -0.98
CA ILE A 119 -3.14 -13.54 -1.16
C ILE A 119 -3.80 -12.85 0.02
N LEU A 120 -3.01 -12.17 0.85
CA LEU A 120 -3.48 -11.36 1.96
C LEU A 120 -2.97 -9.93 1.78
N ILE A 121 -3.90 -8.99 1.59
CA ILE A 121 -3.59 -7.57 1.39
C ILE A 121 -4.20 -6.78 2.55
N ALA A 122 -3.38 -6.03 3.27
CA ALA A 122 -3.83 -5.02 4.23
C ALA A 122 -3.56 -3.62 3.66
N ASN A 123 -4.63 -2.84 3.49
CA ASN A 123 -4.51 -1.53 2.87
C ASN A 123 -5.52 -0.53 3.42
N ALA A 124 -5.02 0.66 3.81
CA ALA A 124 -5.85 1.71 4.39
C ALA A 124 -6.91 2.20 3.41
N TYR A 125 -6.51 2.52 2.19
CA TYR A 125 -7.38 3.05 1.14
C TYR A 125 -7.34 2.12 -0.07
N PHE A 126 -8.39 1.32 -0.22
CA PHE A 126 -8.47 0.30 -1.24
C PHE A 126 -9.49 0.69 -2.32
N PHE A 127 -8.99 1.26 -3.39
CA PHE A 127 -9.79 1.62 -4.57
C PHE A 127 -9.02 1.31 -5.85
N PRO A 128 -8.64 0.04 -6.07
CA PRO A 128 -7.81 -0.35 -7.21
C PRO A 128 -8.59 -0.28 -8.52
N GLY A 129 -7.86 -0.08 -9.60
CA GLY A 129 -8.39 -0.08 -10.96
C GLY A 129 -9.02 -1.42 -11.36
N MET A 130 -9.76 -1.42 -12.46
CA MET A 130 -10.51 -2.58 -12.95
C MET A 130 -9.58 -3.78 -13.24
N GLN A 131 -8.39 -3.52 -13.79
CA GLN A 131 -7.41 -4.57 -14.11
C GLN A 131 -6.96 -5.31 -12.84
N PHE A 132 -6.69 -4.58 -11.77
CA PHE A 132 -6.28 -5.15 -10.49
C PHE A 132 -7.40 -6.01 -9.88
N ARG A 133 -8.64 -5.49 -9.85
CA ARG A 133 -9.80 -6.25 -9.34
C ARG A 133 -10.05 -7.53 -10.13
N ARG A 134 -9.95 -7.46 -11.46
CA ARG A 134 -10.04 -8.65 -12.34
C ARG A 134 -8.93 -9.66 -12.08
N ALA A 135 -7.72 -9.20 -11.76
CA ALA A 135 -6.60 -10.08 -11.41
C ALA A 135 -6.89 -10.84 -10.11
N LEU A 136 -7.40 -10.17 -9.06
CA LEU A 136 -7.82 -10.82 -7.81
C LEU A 136 -8.95 -11.82 -8.04
N ALA A 137 -9.98 -11.45 -8.81
CA ALA A 137 -11.08 -12.35 -9.16
C ALA A 137 -10.59 -13.60 -9.90
N LYS A 138 -9.66 -13.43 -10.87
CA LYS A 138 -9.04 -14.57 -11.56
C LYS A 138 -8.21 -15.45 -10.63
N ALA A 139 -7.52 -14.87 -9.64
CA ALA A 139 -6.80 -15.64 -8.64
C ALA A 139 -7.75 -16.48 -7.78
N ALA A 140 -8.84 -15.86 -7.28
CA ALA A 140 -9.87 -16.57 -6.53
C ALA A 140 -10.53 -17.70 -7.37
N ALA A 141 -10.82 -17.46 -8.65
CA ALA A 141 -11.35 -18.47 -9.56
C ALA A 141 -10.37 -19.63 -9.81
N ARG A 142 -9.05 -19.44 -9.64
CA ARG A 142 -8.06 -20.53 -9.67
C ARG A 142 -7.97 -21.32 -8.37
N GLY A 143 -8.74 -20.96 -7.33
CA GLY A 143 -8.71 -21.58 -6.01
C GLY A 143 -7.70 -20.95 -5.05
N VAL A 144 -7.10 -19.81 -5.39
CA VAL A 144 -6.25 -19.04 -4.49
C VAL A 144 -7.15 -18.38 -3.44
N ARG A 145 -6.81 -18.51 -2.15
CA ARG A 145 -7.51 -17.80 -1.09
C ARG A 145 -7.14 -16.33 -1.11
N VAL A 146 -8.10 -15.46 -1.41
CA VAL A 146 -7.88 -14.01 -1.49
C VAL A 146 -8.56 -13.32 -0.32
N ARG A 147 -7.77 -12.64 0.51
CA ARG A 147 -8.22 -11.93 1.72
C ARG A 147 -7.80 -10.47 1.69
N LEU A 148 -8.72 -9.60 2.06
CA LEU A 148 -8.48 -8.18 2.18
C LEU A 148 -8.74 -7.74 3.63
N LEU A 149 -7.76 -7.10 4.27
CA LEU A 149 -7.92 -6.40 5.54
C LEU A 149 -7.97 -4.91 5.25
N LEU A 150 -9.12 -4.29 5.45
CA LEU A 150 -9.40 -2.92 5.04
C LEU A 150 -9.78 -2.06 6.24
N GLN A 151 -9.70 -0.74 6.08
CA GLN A 151 -10.09 0.22 7.10
C GLN A 151 -11.58 0.07 7.46
N GLY A 152 -11.87 -0.20 8.73
CA GLY A 152 -13.24 -0.36 9.25
C GLY A 152 -13.82 0.90 9.89
N LYS A 153 -12.97 1.79 10.40
CA LYS A 153 -13.36 3.10 10.94
C LYS A 153 -13.38 4.16 9.85
N VAL A 154 -14.26 5.14 9.96
CA VAL A 154 -14.39 6.20 8.96
C VAL A 154 -13.40 7.31 9.27
N GLU A 155 -12.33 7.41 8.49
CA GLU A 155 -11.39 8.53 8.52
C GLU A 155 -11.77 9.55 7.45
N TYR A 156 -11.83 9.12 6.19
CA TYR A 156 -12.27 9.93 5.04
C TYR A 156 -13.56 9.39 4.46
N ARG A 157 -14.69 10.04 4.73
CA ARG A 157 -16.05 9.55 4.36
C ARG A 157 -16.17 9.15 2.89
N MET A 158 -15.67 9.97 1.97
CA MET A 158 -15.79 9.69 0.53
C MET A 158 -15.02 8.43 0.13
N GLN A 159 -13.78 8.28 0.58
CA GLN A 159 -12.94 7.11 0.29
C GLN A 159 -13.51 5.85 0.93
N TYR A 160 -13.99 5.94 2.17
CA TYR A 160 -14.65 4.85 2.87
C TYR A 160 -15.85 4.30 2.10
N HIS A 161 -16.77 5.17 1.70
CA HIS A 161 -17.95 4.76 0.93
C HIS A 161 -17.59 4.28 -0.47
N ALA A 162 -16.64 4.91 -1.15
CA ALA A 162 -16.18 4.47 -2.46
C ALA A 162 -15.57 3.07 -2.41
N THR A 163 -14.73 2.76 -1.40
CA THR A 163 -14.19 1.41 -1.18
C THR A 163 -15.31 0.39 -0.96
N ARG A 164 -16.29 0.72 -0.13
CA ARG A 164 -17.43 -0.17 0.16
C ARG A 164 -18.32 -0.43 -1.05
N SER A 165 -18.36 0.46 -2.03
CA SER A 165 -19.09 0.20 -3.29
C SER A 165 -18.52 -0.99 -4.07
N LEU A 166 -17.25 -1.32 -3.87
CA LEU A 166 -16.58 -2.45 -4.53
C LEU A 166 -16.87 -3.80 -3.87
N TYR A 167 -17.33 -3.80 -2.60
CA TYR A 167 -17.48 -5.03 -1.82
C TYR A 167 -18.43 -6.04 -2.45
N ASP A 168 -19.57 -5.59 -2.99
CA ASP A 168 -20.54 -6.49 -3.63
C ASP A 168 -19.91 -7.30 -4.77
N GLN A 169 -19.05 -6.68 -5.56
CA GLN A 169 -18.35 -7.38 -6.65
C GLN A 169 -17.28 -8.32 -6.09
N LEU A 170 -16.40 -7.81 -5.20
CA LEU A 170 -15.30 -8.59 -4.62
C LEU A 170 -15.82 -9.84 -3.88
N LEU A 171 -16.90 -9.69 -3.10
CA LEU A 171 -17.51 -10.80 -2.38
C LEU A 171 -18.14 -11.84 -3.34
N ARG A 172 -18.74 -11.39 -4.47
CA ARG A 172 -19.25 -12.33 -5.52
C ARG A 172 -18.11 -13.09 -6.19
N ASP A 173 -16.95 -12.45 -6.32
CA ASP A 173 -15.76 -13.04 -6.91
C ASP A 173 -15.03 -14.00 -5.94
N GLY A 174 -15.60 -14.26 -4.75
CA GLY A 174 -15.06 -15.19 -3.76
C GLY A 174 -13.93 -14.61 -2.89
N ILE A 175 -13.79 -13.30 -2.86
CA ILE A 175 -12.77 -12.60 -2.06
C ILE A 175 -13.31 -12.37 -0.64
N GLU A 176 -12.54 -12.76 0.38
CA GLU A 176 -12.86 -12.53 1.78
C GLU A 176 -12.48 -11.09 2.18
N ILE A 177 -13.39 -10.36 2.83
CA ILE A 177 -13.15 -8.99 3.27
C ILE A 177 -13.31 -8.92 4.78
N TYR A 178 -12.29 -8.35 5.43
CA TYR A 178 -12.25 -8.05 6.86
C TYR A 178 -12.07 -6.55 7.06
N GLU A 179 -12.86 -5.93 7.91
CA GLU A 179 -12.70 -4.55 8.31
C GLU A 179 -12.01 -4.48 9.67
N TYR A 180 -10.87 -3.83 9.74
CA TYR A 180 -10.11 -3.63 10.98
C TYR A 180 -10.82 -2.59 11.85
N MET A 181 -11.22 -2.97 13.07
CA MET A 181 -12.07 -2.18 13.95
C MET A 181 -11.35 -1.55 15.14
N PRO A 182 -10.22 -2.09 15.67
CA PRO A 182 -9.65 -1.60 16.94
C PRO A 182 -9.17 -0.15 16.86
N SER A 183 -8.48 0.20 15.77
CA SER A 183 -7.96 1.55 15.53
C SER A 183 -8.03 1.89 14.04
N TYR A 184 -7.38 2.98 13.61
CA TYR A 184 -7.21 3.23 12.18
C TYR A 184 -6.19 2.25 11.58
N LEU A 185 -6.61 1.54 10.54
CA LEU A 185 -5.70 0.78 9.69
C LEU A 185 -4.98 1.76 8.76
N HIS A 186 -3.68 1.91 8.91
CA HIS A 186 -2.88 2.72 7.99
C HIS A 186 -1.84 1.88 7.21
N ALA A 187 -1.91 0.55 7.32
CA ALA A 187 -1.03 -0.40 6.64
C ALA A 187 -1.15 -0.33 5.11
N LYS A 188 -0.04 -0.56 4.43
CA LYS A 188 0.07 -0.72 2.98
C LYS A 188 1.02 -1.88 2.72
N VAL A 189 0.52 -3.08 3.02
CA VAL A 189 1.31 -4.33 2.97
C VAL A 189 0.53 -5.44 2.29
N ALA A 190 1.24 -6.40 1.75
CA ALA A 190 0.63 -7.61 1.24
C ALA A 190 1.58 -8.80 1.36
N VAL A 191 0.99 -9.98 1.48
CA VAL A 191 1.65 -11.26 1.34
C VAL A 191 0.99 -12.02 0.20
N ILE A 192 1.79 -12.48 -0.76
CA ILE A 192 1.37 -13.27 -1.89
C ILE A 192 2.24 -14.52 -1.91
N ASP A 193 1.71 -15.64 -1.45
CA ASP A 193 2.45 -16.87 -1.18
C ASP A 193 3.68 -16.63 -0.27
N ASN A 194 4.89 -16.65 -0.83
CA ASN A 194 6.14 -16.45 -0.09
C ASN A 194 6.75 -15.05 -0.31
N VAL A 195 6.04 -14.18 -1.01
CA VAL A 195 6.52 -12.83 -1.31
C VAL A 195 5.74 -11.83 -0.48
N ALA A 196 6.45 -10.98 0.24
CA ALA A 196 5.86 -9.89 1.01
C ALA A 196 6.17 -8.53 0.37
N THR A 197 5.28 -7.57 0.56
CA THR A 197 5.56 -6.16 0.27
C THR A 197 5.16 -5.28 1.43
N VAL A 198 6.03 -4.34 1.78
CA VAL A 198 5.82 -3.32 2.81
C VAL A 198 6.17 -1.97 2.23
N GLY A 199 5.31 -0.97 2.40
CA GLY A 199 5.60 0.34 1.86
C GLY A 199 4.61 1.44 2.24
N SER A 200 4.68 2.53 1.49
CA SER A 200 3.85 3.72 1.70
C SER A 200 2.66 3.81 0.73
N SER A 201 2.61 2.98 -0.31
CA SER A 201 1.64 3.11 -1.40
C SER A 201 0.30 2.48 -1.09
N ASN A 202 -0.76 3.28 -1.00
CA ASN A 202 -2.12 2.77 -1.02
C ASN A 202 -2.50 2.21 -2.41
N LEU A 203 -3.46 1.29 -2.40
CA LEU A 203 -4.07 0.76 -3.63
C LEU A 203 -5.27 1.63 -4.04
N ASP A 204 -5.01 2.91 -4.23
CA ASP A 204 -5.98 3.91 -4.67
C ASP A 204 -5.40 4.77 -5.81
N PRO A 205 -6.24 5.44 -6.61
CA PRO A 205 -5.78 6.21 -7.76
C PRO A 205 -4.84 7.36 -7.40
N PHE A 206 -5.05 8.01 -6.25
CA PHE A 206 -4.24 9.16 -5.86
C PHE A 206 -2.83 8.73 -5.50
N SER A 207 -2.70 7.70 -4.67
CA SER A 207 -1.40 7.09 -4.39
C SER A 207 -0.78 6.47 -5.62
N LEU A 208 -1.58 5.79 -6.46
CA LEU A 208 -1.07 5.15 -7.68
C LEU A 208 -0.79 6.12 -8.85
N LEU A 209 -1.23 7.36 -8.83
CA LEU A 209 -1.10 8.31 -9.96
C LEU A 209 -0.37 9.60 -9.62
N LEU A 210 -0.47 10.11 -8.40
CA LEU A 210 -0.04 11.45 -8.04
C LEU A 210 1.03 11.50 -6.95
N ALA A 211 1.13 10.49 -6.08
CA ALA A 211 2.08 10.49 -4.99
C ALA A 211 3.44 9.89 -5.40
N ARG A 212 4.48 10.23 -4.67
CA ARG A 212 5.77 9.54 -4.70
C ARG A 212 5.79 8.54 -3.57
N GLU A 213 6.01 7.29 -3.92
CA GLU A 213 5.87 6.19 -3.00
C GLU A 213 7.08 5.26 -3.08
N ALA A 214 7.32 4.55 -1.99
CA ALA A 214 8.38 3.54 -1.89
C ALA A 214 7.84 2.27 -1.23
N ASN A 215 8.06 1.13 -1.86
CA ASN A 215 7.78 -0.18 -1.28
C ASN A 215 9.04 -1.04 -1.35
N VAL A 216 9.17 -1.92 -0.38
CA VAL A 216 10.13 -3.04 -0.43
C VAL A 216 9.34 -4.30 -0.75
N VAL A 217 9.79 -5.03 -1.76
CA VAL A 217 9.30 -6.36 -2.08
C VAL A 217 10.34 -7.36 -1.61
N VAL A 218 9.95 -8.31 -0.78
CA VAL A 218 10.83 -9.31 -0.17
C VAL A 218 10.39 -10.69 -0.64
N ASP A 219 11.29 -11.42 -1.32
CA ASP A 219 11.11 -12.80 -1.75
C ASP A 219 11.83 -13.71 -0.75
N ASP A 220 11.19 -13.92 0.40
CA ASP A 220 11.69 -14.73 1.50
C ASP A 220 10.53 -15.30 2.32
N GLN A 221 10.50 -16.61 2.48
CA GLN A 221 9.39 -17.31 3.13
C GLN A 221 9.26 -16.99 4.63
N PRO A 222 10.33 -16.98 5.43
CA PRO A 222 10.25 -16.60 6.85
C PRO A 222 9.73 -15.19 7.06
N PHE A 223 10.20 -14.22 6.28
CA PHE A 223 9.73 -12.84 6.34
C PHE A 223 8.25 -12.73 5.95
N ALA A 224 7.85 -13.41 4.86
CA ALA A 224 6.45 -13.42 4.42
C ALA A 224 5.53 -14.04 5.48
N TRP A 225 5.97 -15.09 6.17
CA TRP A 225 5.21 -15.73 7.25
C TRP A 225 5.08 -14.84 8.48
N ASP A 226 6.13 -14.15 8.92
CA ASP A 226 6.05 -13.22 10.06
C ASP A 226 5.03 -12.10 9.76
N LEU A 227 5.08 -11.53 8.57
CA LEU A 227 4.09 -10.52 8.17
C LEU A 227 2.68 -11.10 8.09
N GLN A 228 2.52 -12.28 7.50
CA GLN A 228 1.23 -12.95 7.40
C GLN A 228 0.64 -13.24 8.79
N GLU A 229 1.42 -13.75 9.73
CA GLU A 229 0.97 -14.04 11.09
C GLU A 229 0.49 -12.78 11.82
N ARG A 230 1.21 -11.66 11.66
CA ARG A 230 0.78 -10.36 12.22
C ARG A 230 -0.56 -9.91 11.65
N LEU A 231 -0.75 -10.05 10.34
CA LEU A 231 -2.01 -9.69 9.69
C LEU A 231 -3.15 -10.64 10.09
N GLU A 232 -2.88 -11.94 10.20
CA GLU A 232 -3.88 -12.91 10.66
C GLU A 232 -4.27 -12.71 12.12
N THR A 233 -3.31 -12.32 12.96
CA THR A 233 -3.59 -11.92 14.35
C THR A 233 -4.49 -10.68 14.38
N ALA A 234 -4.20 -9.67 13.58
CA ALA A 234 -5.04 -8.48 13.49
C ALA A 234 -6.46 -8.80 12.99
N ILE A 235 -6.59 -9.74 12.04
CA ILE A 235 -7.90 -10.24 11.58
C ILE A 235 -8.63 -10.97 12.70
N ARG A 236 -7.95 -11.86 13.43
CA ARG A 236 -8.55 -12.67 14.49
C ARG A 236 -9.00 -11.83 15.69
N GLU A 237 -8.19 -10.84 16.06
CA GLU A 237 -8.42 -10.04 17.28
C GLU A 237 -9.31 -8.82 17.03
N GLY A 238 -9.30 -8.26 15.80
CA GLY A 238 -10.02 -7.03 15.54
C GLY A 238 -10.67 -6.91 14.17
N GLY A 239 -10.63 -7.97 13.37
CA GLY A 239 -11.20 -7.98 12.01
C GLY A 239 -12.68 -8.33 12.00
N ARG A 240 -13.54 -7.42 11.58
CA ARG A 240 -14.94 -7.69 11.32
C ARG A 240 -15.12 -8.33 9.95
N PHE A 241 -15.44 -9.61 9.91
CA PHE A 241 -15.71 -10.31 8.64
C PHE A 241 -16.99 -9.79 7.98
N ILE A 242 -16.90 -9.44 6.70
CA ILE A 242 -18.01 -8.96 5.90
C ILE A 242 -18.72 -10.14 5.22
N ARG A 243 -19.84 -10.57 5.82
CA ARG A 243 -20.64 -11.66 5.26
C ARG A 243 -21.36 -11.23 3.99
N PRO A 244 -21.26 -11.96 2.86
CA PRO A 244 -21.89 -11.59 1.59
C PRO A 244 -23.39 -11.37 1.68
N LEU A 245 -24.10 -12.21 2.44
CA LEU A 245 -25.55 -12.12 2.61
C LEU A 245 -25.97 -10.86 3.36
N ASP A 246 -25.28 -10.54 4.47
CA ASP A 246 -25.58 -9.35 5.29
C ASP A 246 -25.26 -8.08 4.51
N TYR A 247 -24.19 -8.12 3.72
CA TYR A 247 -23.80 -6.98 2.92
C TYR A 247 -24.83 -6.67 1.82
N ARG A 248 -25.43 -7.67 1.18
CA ARG A 248 -26.48 -7.50 0.18
C ARG A 248 -27.80 -6.99 0.75
N ARG A 249 -28.10 -7.26 2.04
CA ARG A 249 -29.32 -6.82 2.72
C ARG A 249 -29.26 -5.35 3.21
N ARG A 250 -28.17 -4.63 2.96
CA ARG A 250 -28.05 -3.21 3.35
C ARG A 250 -29.16 -2.36 2.72
N GLY A 251 -29.63 -1.38 3.48
CA GLY A 251 -30.64 -0.44 3.00
C GLY A 251 -30.19 0.31 1.73
N TRP A 252 -31.13 0.60 0.86
CA TRP A 252 -30.88 1.25 -0.43
C TRP A 252 -30.19 2.62 -0.32
N LEU A 253 -30.48 3.41 0.72
CA LEU A 253 -29.83 4.70 0.96
C LEU A 253 -28.31 4.56 1.11
N ARG A 254 -27.83 3.56 1.89
CA ARG A 254 -26.41 3.31 2.03
C ARG A 254 -25.77 2.92 0.71
N ARG A 255 -26.45 2.12 -0.10
CA ARG A 255 -25.98 1.73 -1.43
C ARG A 255 -25.88 2.94 -2.37
N CYS A 256 -26.85 3.89 -2.30
CA CYS A 256 -26.80 5.13 -3.06
C CYS A 256 -25.59 5.99 -2.64
N VAL A 257 -25.35 6.16 -1.34
CA VAL A 257 -24.17 6.93 -0.84
C VAL A 257 -22.87 6.29 -1.32
N ASP A 258 -22.74 4.97 -1.24
CA ASP A 258 -21.56 4.24 -1.74
C ASP A 258 -21.37 4.45 -3.25
N ALA A 259 -22.46 4.37 -4.05
CA ALA A 259 -22.42 4.55 -5.51
C ALA A 259 -22.08 6.00 -5.91
N VAL A 260 -22.65 7.00 -5.23
CA VAL A 260 -22.33 8.41 -5.46
C VAL A 260 -20.87 8.69 -5.12
N SER A 261 -20.40 8.22 -3.97
CA SER A 261 -19.00 8.39 -3.57
C SER A 261 -18.03 7.72 -4.57
N TYR A 262 -18.38 6.54 -5.07
CA TYR A 262 -17.63 5.85 -6.12
C TYR A 262 -17.57 6.70 -7.40
N THR A 263 -18.70 7.23 -7.84
CA THR A 263 -18.79 8.02 -9.07
C THR A 263 -18.00 9.31 -8.95
N LEU A 264 -18.12 10.03 -7.84
CA LEU A 264 -17.37 11.26 -7.59
C LEU A 264 -15.85 10.99 -7.57
N LEU A 265 -15.43 9.93 -6.92
CA LEU A 265 -14.00 9.56 -6.90
C LEU A 265 -13.50 9.22 -8.31
N ARG A 266 -14.28 8.49 -9.11
CA ARG A 266 -13.94 8.18 -10.50
C ARG A 266 -13.84 9.43 -11.38
N ILE A 267 -14.78 10.38 -11.24
CA ILE A 267 -14.72 11.65 -11.95
C ILE A 267 -13.45 12.41 -11.56
N GLY A 268 -13.13 12.49 -10.27
CA GLY A 268 -11.88 13.11 -9.80
C GLY A 268 -10.65 12.48 -10.44
N VAL A 269 -10.60 11.16 -10.55
CA VAL A 269 -9.51 10.43 -11.23
C VAL A 269 -9.47 10.70 -12.73
N ALA A 270 -10.63 10.75 -13.39
CA ALA A 270 -10.72 11.03 -14.83
C ALA A 270 -10.16 12.42 -15.17
N LEU A 271 -10.40 13.42 -14.33
CA LEU A 271 -9.88 14.77 -14.48
C LEU A 271 -8.34 14.84 -14.37
N THR A 272 -7.69 13.83 -13.74
CA THR A 272 -6.23 13.73 -13.69
C THR A 272 -5.61 13.08 -14.93
N GLY A 273 -6.40 12.81 -15.99
CA GLY A 273 -5.94 12.24 -17.27
C GLY A 273 -5.67 10.72 -17.23
N SER A 274 -6.24 9.99 -16.27
CA SER A 274 -6.00 8.56 -16.06
C SER A 274 -7.26 7.69 -16.19
N SER A 275 -8.23 8.13 -16.99
CA SER A 275 -9.58 7.54 -17.10
C SER A 275 -9.62 6.07 -17.57
N ASP A 276 -8.67 5.62 -18.38
CA ASP A 276 -8.75 4.31 -19.04
C ASP A 276 -8.49 3.12 -18.09
N LYS A 277 -8.12 3.36 -16.85
CA LYS A 277 -7.73 2.30 -15.89
C LYS A 277 -8.71 2.07 -14.75
N TYR A 278 -9.64 3.00 -14.50
CA TYR A 278 -10.56 2.98 -13.34
C TYR A 278 -12.06 2.95 -13.72
#